data_4477c9206c6acaaa8927e3540cf20b00
#
_entry.id   4477c9206c6acaaa8927e3540cf20b00
#
_cell.length_a   1.000
_cell.length_b   1.000
_cell.length_c   1.000
_cell.angle_alpha   90.00
_cell.angle_beta   90.00
_cell.angle_gamma   90.00
#
_symmetry.space_group_name_H-M   'P 1'
#
loop_
_entity.id
_entity.type
_entity.pdbx_description
1 polymer ?
#
loop_
_entity_poly.entity_id
_entity_poly.type
_entity_poly.pdbx_seq_one_letter_code
_entity_poly.pdbx_strand_id
1 'polypeptide(L)'
;PTEYDKCRRFLSGFTGSAGTLLVMKEEAFLWTDGRYFLQAENELKDSGITLMKMGEPGVPGLDELLEEKMKKDEVLGFNGSLLSFSEGKVIAGKVVKNGVKLAIGKELTDEIWTDRPKRPHTKVFILEEKYAGKSAAKKISEVRERMKGRDLLIVSSLSDIAWLTNLRAFDIKCNPLFL
;
A
#
# COMPACT_ATOMS: atom_id res chain seq x y z
N PRO A 1 -2.58 6.82 3.25
CA PRO A 1 -1.70 7.25 2.17
C PRO A 1 -1.81 8.76 1.96
N THR A 2 -0.71 9.40 1.56
CA THR A 2 -0.66 10.81 1.19
C THR A 2 -1.26 11.03 -0.20
N GLU A 3 -1.43 12.29 -0.62
CA GLU A 3 -1.87 12.58 -2.00
C GLU A 3 -0.86 12.04 -3.03
N TYR A 4 0.43 12.05 -2.71
CA TYR A 4 1.49 11.45 -3.52
C TYR A 4 1.25 9.95 -3.80
N ASP A 5 0.73 9.21 -2.83
CA ASP A 5 0.57 7.74 -2.92
C ASP A 5 -0.73 7.31 -3.62
N LYS A 6 -1.53 8.26 -4.14
CA LYS A 6 -2.85 7.97 -4.75
C LYS A 6 -2.77 7.55 -6.22
N CYS A 7 -1.76 6.79 -6.62
CA CYS A 7 -1.57 6.32 -7.99
C CYS A 7 -2.78 5.59 -8.54
N ARG A 8 -3.39 4.69 -7.75
CA ARG A 8 -4.62 3.98 -8.16
C ARG A 8 -5.74 4.96 -8.49
N ARG A 9 -5.99 5.98 -7.64
CA ARG A 9 -7.01 7.01 -7.90
C ARG A 9 -6.70 7.80 -9.16
N PHE A 10 -5.44 8.19 -9.36
CA PHE A 10 -5.03 8.91 -10.56
C PHE A 10 -5.32 8.12 -11.84
N LEU A 11 -5.03 6.82 -11.84
CA LEU A 11 -5.20 5.95 -13.00
C LEU A 11 -6.66 5.54 -13.26
N SER A 12 -7.46 5.33 -12.21
CA SER A 12 -8.79 4.73 -12.34
C SER A 12 -9.96 5.67 -12.00
N GLY A 13 -9.68 6.83 -11.40
CA GLY A 13 -10.74 7.67 -10.81
C GLY A 13 -11.33 7.10 -9.51
N PHE A 14 -11.06 5.84 -9.16
CA PHE A 14 -11.63 5.20 -7.97
C PHE A 14 -11.10 5.80 -6.67
N THR A 15 -11.99 6.34 -5.84
CA THR A 15 -11.65 7.07 -4.61
C THR A 15 -11.70 6.23 -3.33
N GLY A 16 -12.16 4.98 -3.38
CA GLY A 16 -12.19 4.06 -2.25
C GLY A 16 -10.82 3.83 -1.63
N SER A 17 -10.75 3.59 -0.32
CA SER A 17 -9.46 3.46 0.39
C SER A 17 -8.79 2.09 0.21
N ALA A 18 -9.54 1.06 -0.19
CA ALA A 18 -9.02 -0.28 -0.43
C ALA A 18 -9.25 -0.72 -1.88
N GLY A 19 -8.25 -1.35 -2.47
CA GLY A 19 -8.33 -1.93 -3.80
C GLY A 19 -6.99 -2.01 -4.51
N THR A 20 -6.93 -2.85 -5.53
CA THR A 20 -5.75 -3.06 -6.38
C THR A 20 -6.15 -2.87 -7.83
N LEU A 21 -5.37 -2.14 -8.59
CA LEU A 21 -5.55 -1.93 -10.03
C LEU A 21 -4.49 -2.72 -10.79
N LEU A 22 -4.92 -3.54 -11.73
CA LEU A 22 -4.09 -4.18 -12.74
C LEU A 22 -4.37 -3.51 -14.09
N VAL A 23 -3.34 -3.07 -14.77
CA VAL A 23 -3.42 -2.53 -16.14
C VAL A 23 -2.64 -3.45 -17.05
N MET A 24 -3.28 -3.98 -18.06
CA MET A 24 -2.70 -4.75 -19.16
C MET A 24 -2.74 -3.92 -20.46
N LYS A 25 -2.26 -4.47 -21.57
CA LYS A 25 -2.23 -3.74 -22.84
C LYS A 25 -3.61 -3.32 -23.34
N GLU A 26 -4.59 -4.21 -23.22
CA GLU A 26 -5.95 -4.02 -23.77
C GLU A 26 -7.04 -4.03 -22.69
N GLU A 27 -6.72 -4.40 -21.47
CA GLU A 27 -7.68 -4.60 -20.39
C GLU A 27 -7.16 -3.95 -19.09
N ALA A 28 -8.09 -3.54 -18.24
CA ALA A 28 -7.76 -3.11 -16.88
C ALA A 28 -8.79 -3.66 -15.89
N PHE A 29 -8.32 -4.00 -14.69
CA PHE A 29 -9.12 -4.63 -13.65
C PHE A 29 -8.90 -3.96 -12.31
N LEU A 30 -9.96 -3.68 -11.57
CA LEU A 30 -9.88 -3.11 -10.23
C LEU A 30 -10.57 -4.02 -9.22
N TRP A 31 -9.77 -4.61 -8.32
CA TRP A 31 -10.29 -5.35 -7.16
C TRP A 31 -10.60 -4.40 -6.02
N THR A 32 -11.76 -4.58 -5.41
CA THR A 32 -12.10 -3.94 -4.13
C THR A 32 -13.00 -4.84 -3.31
N ASP A 33 -13.15 -4.55 -2.03
CA ASP A 33 -14.01 -5.33 -1.11
C ASP A 33 -15.45 -4.78 -1.03
N GLY A 34 -16.33 -5.52 -0.36
CA GLY A 34 -17.79 -5.26 -0.31
C GLY A 34 -18.17 -3.87 0.21
N ARG A 35 -17.29 -3.19 0.95
CA ARG A 35 -17.54 -1.83 1.45
C ARG A 35 -17.62 -0.80 0.31
N TYR A 36 -17.02 -1.12 -0.84
CA TYR A 36 -16.85 -0.20 -1.96
C TYR A 36 -17.52 -0.65 -3.25
N PHE A 37 -18.25 -1.76 -3.30
CA PHE A 37 -18.83 -2.27 -4.55
C PHE A 37 -19.71 -1.23 -5.26
N LEU A 38 -20.69 -0.65 -4.57
CA LEU A 38 -21.56 0.36 -5.15
C LEU A 38 -20.82 1.63 -5.59
N GLN A 39 -19.85 2.07 -4.77
CA GLN A 39 -19.00 3.21 -5.11
C GLN A 39 -18.19 2.93 -6.37
N ALA A 40 -17.55 1.76 -6.44
CA ALA A 40 -16.72 1.37 -7.57
C ALA A 40 -17.55 1.20 -8.86
N GLU A 41 -18.77 0.62 -8.78
CA GLU A 41 -19.69 0.55 -9.91
C GLU A 41 -19.98 1.92 -10.51
N ASN A 42 -20.22 2.91 -9.65
CA ASN A 42 -20.50 4.28 -10.10
C ASN A 42 -19.27 4.99 -10.65
N GLU A 43 -18.13 4.89 -9.95
CA GLU A 43 -16.89 5.61 -10.29
C GLU A 43 -16.17 5.01 -11.51
N LEU A 44 -16.31 3.70 -11.75
CA LEU A 44 -15.69 3.01 -12.89
C LEU A 44 -16.61 2.94 -14.13
N LYS A 45 -17.83 3.47 -14.03
CA LYS A 45 -18.76 3.48 -15.17
C LYS A 45 -18.11 4.16 -16.38
N ASP A 46 -18.21 3.51 -17.52
CA ASP A 46 -17.68 3.99 -18.81
C ASP A 46 -16.14 4.21 -18.85
N SER A 47 -15.40 3.75 -17.82
CA SER A 47 -13.94 3.91 -17.75
C SER A 47 -13.17 2.86 -18.56
N GLY A 48 -13.80 1.76 -18.97
CA GLY A 48 -13.12 0.60 -19.55
C GLY A 48 -12.42 -0.31 -18.53
N ILE A 49 -12.53 0.00 -17.22
CA ILE A 49 -11.93 -0.80 -16.14
C ILE A 49 -12.98 -1.79 -15.61
N THR A 50 -12.66 -3.07 -15.64
CA THR A 50 -13.52 -4.13 -15.11
C THR A 50 -13.45 -4.16 -13.58
N LEU A 51 -14.60 -4.04 -12.92
CA LEU A 51 -14.70 -4.19 -11.47
C LEU A 51 -14.64 -5.66 -11.06
N MET A 52 -13.68 -5.99 -10.21
CA MET A 52 -13.48 -7.31 -9.61
C MET A 52 -13.94 -7.28 -8.15
N LYS A 53 -15.14 -7.78 -7.87
CA LYS A 53 -15.76 -7.80 -6.54
C LYS A 53 -15.14 -8.89 -5.69
N MET A 54 -14.18 -8.54 -4.84
CA MET A 54 -13.46 -9.52 -4.01
C MET A 54 -14.41 -10.35 -3.13
N GLY A 55 -14.27 -11.66 -3.20
CA GLY A 55 -15.06 -12.62 -2.42
C GLY A 55 -16.38 -13.02 -3.04
N GLU A 56 -16.79 -12.44 -4.16
CA GLU A 56 -17.97 -12.89 -4.90
C GLU A 56 -17.67 -14.17 -5.71
N PRO A 57 -18.65 -15.08 -5.84
CA PRO A 57 -18.48 -16.31 -6.61
C PRO A 57 -18.06 -16.02 -8.08
N GLY A 58 -17.05 -16.72 -8.54
CA GLY A 58 -16.55 -16.60 -9.93
C GLY A 58 -15.63 -15.40 -10.18
N VAL A 59 -15.30 -14.62 -9.16
CA VAL A 59 -14.33 -13.52 -9.27
C VAL A 59 -12.95 -14.02 -8.83
N PRO A 60 -11.97 -14.16 -9.76
CA PRO A 60 -10.63 -14.63 -9.42
C PRO A 60 -9.86 -13.58 -8.62
N GLY A 61 -8.94 -14.04 -7.78
CA GLY A 61 -7.94 -13.19 -7.14
C GLY A 61 -6.96 -12.59 -8.17
N LEU A 62 -6.25 -11.55 -7.75
CA LEU A 62 -5.23 -10.92 -8.59
C LEU A 62 -4.18 -11.93 -9.06
N ASP A 63 -3.68 -12.75 -8.16
CA ASP A 63 -2.66 -13.76 -8.43
C ASP A 63 -3.16 -14.87 -9.38
N GLU A 64 -4.41 -15.27 -9.25
CA GLU A 64 -5.06 -16.24 -10.14
C GLU A 64 -5.22 -15.68 -11.56
N LEU A 65 -5.70 -14.42 -11.68
CA LEU A 65 -5.84 -13.78 -12.99
C LEU A 65 -4.48 -13.55 -13.66
N LEU A 66 -3.46 -13.17 -12.90
CA LEU A 66 -2.10 -13.02 -13.43
C LEU A 66 -1.53 -14.36 -13.93
N GLU A 67 -1.75 -15.43 -13.15
CA GLU A 67 -1.32 -16.79 -13.55
C GLU A 67 -1.99 -17.24 -14.85
N GLU A 68 -3.28 -16.93 -15.05
CA GLU A 68 -4.06 -17.29 -16.24
C GLU A 68 -3.67 -16.46 -17.46
N LYS A 69 -3.56 -15.13 -17.30
CA LYS A 69 -3.42 -14.20 -18.44
C LYS A 69 -1.99 -13.97 -18.89
N MET A 70 -1.02 -14.02 -17.98
CA MET A 70 0.36 -13.67 -18.31
C MET A 70 1.11 -14.82 -18.99
N LYS A 71 1.84 -14.46 -20.05
CA LYS A 71 2.57 -15.42 -20.91
C LYS A 71 4.08 -15.30 -20.71
N LYS A 72 4.78 -16.34 -21.16
CA LYS A 72 6.24 -16.37 -21.19
C LYS A 72 6.81 -15.11 -21.86
N ASP A 73 7.89 -14.62 -21.30
CA ASP A 73 8.65 -13.42 -21.70
C ASP A 73 7.93 -12.08 -21.50
N GLU A 74 6.69 -12.06 -21.03
CA GLU A 74 6.05 -10.82 -20.58
C GLU A 74 6.67 -10.32 -19.27
N VAL A 75 6.47 -9.05 -18.97
CA VAL A 75 7.04 -8.38 -17.80
C VAL A 75 5.90 -7.85 -16.92
N LEU A 76 5.83 -8.32 -15.67
CA LEU A 76 4.96 -7.73 -14.65
C LEU A 76 5.72 -6.64 -13.90
N GLY A 77 5.28 -5.38 -14.05
CA GLY A 77 5.85 -4.23 -13.39
C GLY A 77 5.00 -3.79 -12.19
N PHE A 78 5.64 -3.53 -11.05
CA PHE A 78 5.00 -2.88 -9.89
C PHE A 78 6.03 -2.25 -8.98
N ASN A 79 5.60 -1.28 -8.18
CA ASN A 79 6.43 -0.71 -7.14
C ASN A 79 6.48 -1.64 -5.93
N GLY A 80 7.60 -2.31 -5.71
CA GLY A 80 7.79 -3.27 -4.62
C GLY A 80 7.65 -2.66 -3.22
N SER A 81 7.72 -1.33 -3.06
CA SER A 81 7.49 -0.67 -1.77
C SER A 81 6.01 -0.63 -1.36
N LEU A 82 5.08 -0.92 -2.28
CA LEU A 82 3.63 -0.89 -2.05
C LEU A 82 3.04 -2.26 -1.71
N LEU A 83 3.84 -3.32 -1.78
CA LEU A 83 3.44 -4.68 -1.44
C LEU A 83 4.24 -5.20 -0.24
N SER A 84 3.61 -5.99 0.61
CA SER A 84 4.35 -6.76 1.59
C SER A 84 5.21 -7.83 0.90
N PHE A 85 6.30 -8.25 1.56
CA PHE A 85 7.14 -9.34 1.04
C PHE A 85 6.32 -10.61 0.78
N SER A 86 5.36 -10.92 1.64
CA SER A 86 4.49 -12.10 1.50
C SER A 86 3.61 -12.02 0.25
N GLU A 87 2.97 -10.89 0.01
CA GLU A 87 2.15 -10.66 -1.19
C GLU A 87 3.00 -10.73 -2.46
N GLY A 88 4.15 -10.04 -2.47
CA GLY A 88 5.08 -10.08 -3.59
C GLY A 88 5.58 -11.50 -3.89
N LYS A 89 5.82 -12.31 -2.86
CA LYS A 89 6.23 -13.72 -2.99
C LYS A 89 5.12 -14.60 -3.58
N VAL A 90 3.86 -14.39 -3.19
CA VAL A 90 2.71 -15.11 -3.76
C VAL A 90 2.57 -14.79 -5.24
N ILE A 91 2.56 -13.51 -5.61
CA ILE A 91 2.48 -13.08 -7.01
C ILE A 91 3.65 -13.66 -7.82
N ALA A 92 4.89 -13.50 -7.33
CA ALA A 92 6.07 -14.03 -8.00
C ALA A 92 5.98 -15.55 -8.21
N GLY A 93 5.58 -16.31 -7.20
CA GLY A 93 5.43 -17.77 -7.28
C GLY A 93 4.40 -18.21 -8.34
N LYS A 94 3.38 -17.39 -8.59
CA LYS A 94 2.36 -17.68 -9.61
C LYS A 94 2.86 -17.39 -11.03
N VAL A 95 3.52 -16.28 -11.27
CA VAL A 95 3.84 -15.82 -12.62
C VAL A 95 5.22 -16.26 -13.13
N VAL A 96 6.22 -16.36 -12.27
CA VAL A 96 7.60 -16.71 -12.69
C VAL A 96 7.67 -18.13 -13.23
N LYS A 97 6.88 -19.06 -12.71
CA LYS A 97 6.81 -20.43 -13.24
C LYS A 97 6.32 -20.48 -14.69
N ASN A 98 5.55 -19.48 -15.14
CA ASN A 98 5.09 -19.33 -16.51
C ASN A 98 6.13 -18.60 -17.40
N GLY A 99 7.31 -18.27 -16.87
CA GLY A 99 8.37 -17.56 -17.59
C GLY A 99 8.17 -16.05 -17.69
N VAL A 100 7.29 -15.47 -16.84
CA VAL A 100 7.09 -14.03 -16.72
C VAL A 100 8.26 -13.40 -15.96
N LYS A 101 8.73 -12.24 -16.41
CA LYS A 101 9.78 -11.45 -15.75
C LYS A 101 9.15 -10.43 -14.80
N LEU A 102 9.86 -10.11 -13.73
CA LEU A 102 9.40 -9.11 -12.75
C LEU A 102 10.23 -7.82 -12.85
N ALA A 103 9.56 -6.66 -12.83
CA ALA A 103 10.17 -5.34 -12.75
C ALA A 103 9.63 -4.63 -11.48
N ILE A 104 10.32 -4.80 -10.34
CA ILE A 104 9.82 -4.43 -9.01
C ILE A 104 10.41 -3.13 -8.43
N GLY A 105 11.20 -2.42 -9.18
CA GLY A 105 11.89 -1.21 -8.68
C GLY A 105 11.44 0.08 -9.34
N LYS A 106 10.45 0.06 -10.24
CA LYS A 106 10.05 1.22 -11.01
C LYS A 106 8.66 1.72 -10.61
N GLU A 107 8.55 3.03 -10.36
CA GLU A 107 7.27 3.69 -10.19
C GLU A 107 6.76 4.14 -11.57
N LEU A 108 5.90 3.33 -12.15
CA LEU A 108 5.43 3.55 -13.52
C LEU A 108 4.53 4.78 -13.68
N THR A 109 3.90 5.25 -12.61
CA THR A 109 3.04 6.43 -12.66
C THR A 109 3.81 7.75 -12.75
N ASP A 110 5.09 7.80 -12.39
CA ASP A 110 5.90 9.02 -12.45
C ASP A 110 6.07 9.54 -13.90
N GLU A 111 6.00 8.66 -14.88
CA GLU A 111 6.16 9.04 -16.30
C GLU A 111 4.90 9.72 -16.87
N ILE A 112 3.74 9.48 -16.29
CA ILE A 112 2.45 9.96 -16.81
C ILE A 112 1.74 10.96 -15.89
N TRP A 113 2.05 10.95 -14.59
CA TRP A 113 1.47 11.88 -13.62
C TRP A 113 2.39 13.08 -13.41
N THR A 114 2.44 13.97 -14.38
CA THR A 114 3.39 15.09 -14.44
C THR A 114 3.19 16.14 -13.34
N ASP A 115 1.96 16.29 -12.84
CA ASP A 115 1.58 17.19 -11.75
C ASP A 115 1.40 16.45 -10.40
N ARG A 116 2.04 15.29 -10.24
CA ARG A 116 1.96 14.48 -9.00
C ARG A 116 2.32 15.33 -7.79
N PRO A 117 1.46 15.37 -6.76
CA PRO A 117 1.75 16.08 -5.52
C PRO A 117 3.05 15.59 -4.88
N LYS A 118 3.81 16.48 -4.29
CA LYS A 118 5.03 16.10 -3.55
C LYS A 118 4.66 15.34 -2.29
N ARG A 119 5.54 14.44 -1.85
CA ARG A 119 5.41 13.84 -0.52
C ARG A 119 5.47 14.93 0.53
N PRO A 120 4.58 14.90 1.54
CA PRO A 120 4.64 15.85 2.63
C PRO A 120 5.92 15.63 3.45
N HIS A 121 6.49 16.74 3.92
CA HIS A 121 7.65 16.76 4.81
C HIS A 121 7.38 17.81 5.89
N THR A 122 6.47 17.51 6.79
CA THR A 122 6.13 18.42 7.87
C THR A 122 7.15 18.33 9.00
N LYS A 123 7.32 19.43 9.73
CA LYS A 123 8.28 19.47 10.83
C LYS A 123 7.84 18.51 11.93
N VAL A 124 8.75 17.63 12.33
CA VAL A 124 8.56 16.73 13.47
C VAL A 124 8.63 17.54 14.77
N PHE A 125 7.72 17.26 15.70
CA PHE A 125 7.71 17.85 17.04
C PHE A 125 7.57 16.77 18.12
N ILE A 126 7.98 17.10 19.33
CA ILE A 126 7.86 16.22 20.50
C ILE A 126 6.50 16.47 21.15
N LEU A 127 5.72 15.39 21.30
CA LEU A 127 4.51 15.43 22.13
C LEU A 127 4.91 15.47 23.61
N GLU A 128 4.50 16.52 24.32
CA GLU A 128 4.83 16.69 25.73
C GLU A 128 4.32 15.53 26.59
N GLU A 129 5.10 15.19 27.62
CA GLU A 129 4.79 14.05 28.50
C GLU A 129 3.41 14.15 29.17
N LYS A 130 2.93 15.36 29.47
CA LYS A 130 1.58 15.57 30.03
C LYS A 130 0.45 15.03 29.15
N TYR A 131 0.66 14.97 27.82
CA TYR A 131 -0.28 14.37 26.85
C TYR A 131 0.08 12.93 26.49
N ALA A 132 1.38 12.60 26.51
CA ALA A 132 1.88 11.27 26.15
C ALA A 132 1.82 10.27 27.32
N GLY A 133 1.61 10.74 28.55
CA GLY A 133 1.53 9.96 29.78
C GLY A 133 2.86 9.47 30.33
N LYS A 134 3.86 9.26 29.47
CA LYS A 134 5.22 8.82 29.85
C LYS A 134 6.24 9.42 28.86
N SER A 135 7.47 9.64 29.35
CA SER A 135 8.60 10.02 28.50
C SER A 135 8.98 8.87 27.53
N ALA A 136 9.55 9.20 26.39
CA ALA A 136 10.06 8.21 25.43
C ALA A 136 11.10 7.28 26.07
N ALA A 137 12.01 7.86 26.89
CA ALA A 137 13.01 7.08 27.60
C ALA A 137 12.41 6.00 28.51
N LYS A 138 11.35 6.36 29.26
CA LYS A 138 10.64 5.42 30.14
C LYS A 138 9.94 4.32 29.33
N LYS A 139 9.29 4.65 28.22
CA LYS A 139 8.65 3.68 27.34
C LYS A 139 9.65 2.70 26.76
N ILE A 140 10.79 3.20 26.27
CA ILE A 140 11.88 2.37 25.73
C ILE A 140 12.45 1.42 26.80
N SER A 141 12.66 1.93 28.05
CA SER A 141 13.10 1.09 29.17
C SER A 141 12.12 -0.04 29.45
N GLU A 142 10.82 0.26 29.56
CA GLU A 142 9.78 -0.74 29.80
C GLU A 142 9.71 -1.78 28.68
N VAL A 143 9.92 -1.37 27.43
CA VAL A 143 9.99 -2.31 26.28
C VAL A 143 11.20 -3.23 26.40
N ARG A 144 12.39 -2.66 26.72
CA ARG A 144 13.63 -3.44 26.91
C ARG A 144 13.50 -4.47 28.02
N GLU A 145 12.88 -4.10 29.14
CA GLU A 145 12.62 -5.01 30.26
C GLU A 145 11.76 -6.21 29.86
N ARG A 146 10.84 -6.01 28.87
CA ARG A 146 9.95 -7.07 28.35
C ARG A 146 10.59 -7.89 27.23
N MET A 147 11.72 -7.49 26.70
CA MET A 147 12.43 -8.20 25.63
C MET A 147 13.17 -9.47 26.08
N LYS A 148 12.90 -9.97 27.29
CA LYS A 148 13.57 -11.16 27.86
C LYS A 148 13.78 -12.28 26.84
N GLY A 149 15.04 -12.65 26.63
CA GLY A 149 15.45 -13.68 25.65
C GLY A 149 15.37 -13.23 24.18
N ARG A 150 15.34 -11.92 23.93
CA ARG A 150 15.40 -11.30 22.58
C ARG A 150 16.37 -10.14 22.59
N ASP A 151 17.27 -10.11 21.62
CA ASP A 151 18.33 -9.10 21.50
C ASP A 151 17.89 -7.90 20.65
N LEU A 152 16.89 -8.08 19.78
CA LEU A 152 16.44 -7.07 18.83
C LEU A 152 14.92 -7.02 18.75
N LEU A 153 14.37 -5.80 18.69
CA LEU A 153 12.98 -5.51 18.33
C LEU A 153 12.97 -4.54 17.14
N ILE A 154 12.32 -4.94 16.05
CA ILE A 154 12.07 -4.06 14.89
C ILE A 154 10.64 -3.52 15.00
N VAL A 155 10.51 -2.20 14.98
CA VAL A 155 9.22 -1.51 15.00
C VAL A 155 9.04 -0.78 13.68
N SER A 156 8.06 -1.19 12.87
CA SER A 156 7.78 -0.63 11.53
C SER A 156 6.44 0.08 11.42
N SER A 157 5.54 -0.13 12.37
CA SER A 157 4.26 0.60 12.42
C SER A 157 4.49 2.07 12.77
N LEU A 158 4.00 2.98 11.94
CA LEU A 158 4.13 4.42 12.17
C LEU A 158 3.52 4.85 13.51
N SER A 159 2.38 4.26 13.89
CA SER A 159 1.72 4.54 15.15
C SER A 159 2.55 4.10 16.36
N ASP A 160 3.17 2.93 16.27
CA ASP A 160 4.00 2.39 17.35
C ASP A 160 5.31 3.19 17.48
N ILE A 161 5.91 3.57 16.35
CA ILE A 161 7.09 4.46 16.34
C ILE A 161 6.74 5.78 17.01
N ALA A 162 5.65 6.42 16.60
CA ALA A 162 5.20 7.68 17.14
C ALA A 162 4.85 7.59 18.65
N TRP A 163 4.23 6.48 19.08
CA TRP A 163 3.95 6.25 20.50
C TRP A 163 5.24 6.05 21.31
N LEU A 164 6.16 5.24 20.82
CA LEU A 164 7.39 4.89 21.54
C LEU A 164 8.33 6.08 21.69
N THR A 165 8.43 6.91 20.65
CA THR A 165 9.36 8.05 20.60
C THR A 165 8.76 9.35 21.10
N ASN A 166 7.45 9.45 21.29
CA ASN A 166 6.68 10.70 21.49
C ASN A 166 6.83 11.70 20.34
N LEU A 167 7.32 11.30 19.17
CA LEU A 167 7.43 12.16 18.00
C LEU A 167 6.13 12.19 17.21
N ARG A 168 5.79 13.36 16.67
CA ARG A 168 4.62 13.58 15.82
C ARG A 168 4.97 14.49 14.67
N ALA A 169 4.22 14.34 13.57
CA ALA A 169 4.18 15.29 12.46
C ALA A 169 2.80 15.20 11.77
N PHE A 170 2.57 15.99 10.73
CA PHE A 170 1.28 16.03 10.02
C PHE A 170 1.41 15.58 8.57
N ASP A 171 2.23 14.56 8.29
CA ASP A 171 2.41 14.03 6.95
C ASP A 171 1.19 13.24 6.47
N ILE A 172 0.43 12.67 7.41
CA ILE A 172 -0.80 11.94 7.13
C ILE A 172 -2.01 12.76 7.60
N LYS A 173 -2.95 13.03 6.68
CA LYS A 173 -4.17 13.77 6.98
C LYS A 173 -4.95 13.10 8.12
N CYS A 174 -5.37 13.89 9.12
CA CYS A 174 -6.13 13.46 10.30
C CYS A 174 -5.38 12.45 11.21
N ASN A 175 -4.09 12.24 11.00
CA ASN A 175 -3.30 11.35 11.85
C ASN A 175 -1.91 11.96 12.06
N PRO A 176 -1.51 12.35 13.28
CA PRO A 176 -0.29 13.09 13.54
C PRO A 176 0.96 12.19 13.48
N LEU A 177 1.18 11.56 12.34
CA LEU A 177 2.30 10.67 12.07
C LEU A 177 3.25 11.30 11.04
N PHE A 178 4.51 10.86 11.04
CA PHE A 178 5.54 11.20 10.06
C PHE A 178 5.87 9.98 9.19
N LEU A 179 6.37 10.25 7.99
CA LEU A 179 6.77 9.25 6.99
C LEU A 179 8.30 9.13 6.91
#